data_b275f2c724b6f352a318b8166e21f5d2
#
_entry.id   b275f2c724b6f352a318b8166e21f5d2
#
_cell.length_a   1.000
_cell.length_b   1.000
_cell.length_c   1.000
_cell.angle_alpha   90.00
_cell.angle_beta   90.00
_cell.angle_gamma   90.00
#
_symmetry.space_group_name_H-M   'P 1'
#
loop_
_entity.id
_entity.type
_entity.pdbx_description
1 polymer ?
#
loop_
_entity_poly.entity_id
_entity_poly.type
_entity_poly.pdbx_seq_one_letter_code
_entity_poly.pdbx_strand_id
1 'polypeptide(L)'
;MSTLRIAVAQLNCVVGDIDHNAALILDAARRAAEQGADLLLTPELALCGYPPEDLLLRPDFHRACARQLARIAADAPAGLALLVGHPHAQDDRLYNAASLIRGGQVEATYRK
;
A
#
# COMPACT_ATOMS: atom_id res chain seq x y z
N MET A 1 -3.05 8.10 -29.22
CA MET A 1 -2.24 8.63 -28.10
C MET A 1 -2.78 8.14 -26.78
N SER A 2 -1.93 7.59 -25.96
CA SER A 2 -2.37 7.11 -24.64
C SER A 2 -2.26 8.21 -23.60
N THR A 3 -3.23 8.22 -22.69
CA THR A 3 -3.26 9.12 -21.56
C THR A 3 -3.20 8.29 -20.28
N LEU A 4 -2.31 8.65 -19.37
CA LEU A 4 -2.23 8.04 -18.06
C LEU A 4 -2.99 8.90 -17.06
N ARG A 5 -3.98 8.31 -16.40
CA ARG A 5 -4.76 8.98 -15.36
C ARG A 5 -4.26 8.52 -14.01
N ILE A 6 -3.77 9.46 -13.22
CA ILE A 6 -3.22 9.18 -11.90
C ILE A 6 -4.13 9.77 -10.85
N ALA A 7 -4.54 8.94 -9.88
CA ALA A 7 -5.25 9.38 -8.69
C ALA A 7 -4.29 9.41 -7.51
N VAL A 8 -4.43 10.41 -6.66
CA VAL A 8 -3.65 10.51 -5.43
C VAL A 8 -4.62 10.40 -4.26
N ALA A 9 -4.43 9.38 -3.42
CA ALA A 9 -5.27 9.19 -2.25
C ALA A 9 -4.74 10.00 -1.07
N GLN A 10 -5.64 10.75 -0.43
CA GLN A 10 -5.37 11.36 0.86
C GLN A 10 -6.15 10.55 1.88
N LEU A 11 -5.45 9.75 2.67
CA LEU A 11 -6.04 8.79 3.57
C LEU A 11 -5.74 9.15 5.02
N ASN A 12 -6.75 9.01 5.87
CA ASN A 12 -6.60 9.20 7.30
C ASN A 12 -6.19 7.88 7.96
N CYS A 13 -4.97 7.43 7.66
CA CYS A 13 -4.46 6.18 8.19
C CYS A 13 -4.16 6.29 9.68
N VAL A 14 -4.42 5.21 10.41
CA VAL A 14 -4.21 5.14 11.85
C VAL A 14 -2.95 4.33 12.12
N VAL A 15 -2.03 4.91 12.88
CA VAL A 15 -0.77 4.24 13.24
C VAL A 15 -1.04 2.91 13.94
N GLY A 16 -0.49 1.83 13.39
CA GLY A 16 -0.62 0.49 13.95
C GLY A 16 -1.90 -0.24 13.60
N ASP A 17 -2.90 0.43 13.04
CA ASP A 17 -4.16 -0.21 12.66
C ASP A 17 -4.10 -0.66 11.20
N ILE A 18 -3.34 -1.72 10.97
CA ILE A 18 -2.99 -2.17 9.61
C ILE A 18 -4.22 -2.65 8.86
N ASP A 19 -5.12 -3.38 9.52
CA ASP A 19 -6.34 -3.89 8.90
C ASP A 19 -7.25 -2.73 8.44
N HIS A 20 -7.40 -1.71 9.29
CA HIS A 20 -8.18 -0.52 8.96
C HIS A 20 -7.54 0.23 7.78
N ASN A 21 -6.23 0.42 7.83
CA ASN A 21 -5.50 1.13 6.77
C ASN A 21 -5.60 0.38 5.44
N ALA A 22 -5.52 -0.95 5.46
CA ALA A 22 -5.69 -1.76 4.25
C ALA A 22 -7.09 -1.58 3.66
N ALA A 23 -8.11 -1.54 4.51
CA ALA A 23 -9.48 -1.30 4.06
C ALA A 23 -9.65 0.08 3.42
N LEU A 24 -9.02 1.11 3.99
CA LEU A 24 -9.02 2.46 3.40
C LEU A 24 -8.35 2.47 2.03
N ILE A 25 -7.22 1.79 1.90
CA ILE A 25 -6.49 1.71 0.64
C ILE A 25 -7.36 1.01 -0.42
N LEU A 26 -7.98 -0.13 -0.07
CA LEU A 26 -8.84 -0.86 -1.00
C LEU A 26 -10.07 -0.05 -1.41
N ASP A 27 -10.68 0.68 -0.47
CA ASP A 27 -11.82 1.55 -0.79
C ASP A 27 -11.40 2.66 -1.77
N ALA A 28 -10.25 3.29 -1.52
CA ALA A 28 -9.71 4.31 -2.42
C ALA A 28 -9.41 3.72 -3.80
N ALA A 29 -8.91 2.48 -3.86
CA ALA A 29 -8.62 1.81 -5.11
C ALA A 29 -9.90 1.57 -5.93
N ARG A 30 -10.98 1.13 -5.28
CA ARG A 30 -12.26 0.93 -5.95
C ARG A 30 -12.80 2.23 -6.52
N ARG A 31 -12.75 3.31 -5.73
CA ARG A 31 -13.20 4.63 -6.18
C ARG A 31 -12.35 5.17 -7.32
N ALA A 32 -11.04 4.97 -7.26
CA ALA A 32 -10.15 5.40 -8.35
C ALA A 32 -10.46 4.64 -9.65
N ALA A 33 -10.66 3.33 -9.55
CA ALA A 33 -11.01 2.51 -10.72
C ALA A 33 -12.35 2.95 -11.33
N GLU A 34 -13.34 3.26 -10.52
CA GLU A 34 -14.64 3.74 -10.98
C GLU A 34 -14.52 5.08 -11.73
N GLN A 35 -13.54 5.90 -11.35
CA GLN A 35 -13.29 7.18 -11.99
C GLN A 35 -12.37 7.06 -13.21
N GLY A 36 -11.97 5.86 -13.57
CA GLY A 36 -11.15 5.62 -14.74
C GLY A 36 -9.66 5.87 -14.54
N ALA A 37 -9.18 5.84 -13.30
CA ALA A 37 -7.75 5.98 -13.02
C ALA A 37 -6.98 4.75 -13.49
N ASP A 38 -5.76 4.95 -13.92
CA ASP A 38 -4.84 3.88 -14.30
C ASP A 38 -3.88 3.54 -13.17
N LEU A 39 -3.58 4.51 -12.31
CA LEU A 39 -2.65 4.37 -11.21
C LEU A 39 -3.19 5.13 -9.99
N LEU A 40 -3.12 4.49 -8.83
CA LEU A 40 -3.41 5.12 -7.55
C LEU A 40 -2.13 5.23 -6.71
N LEU A 41 -1.83 6.42 -6.25
CA LEU A 41 -0.72 6.67 -5.32
C LEU A 41 -1.26 6.80 -3.90
N THR A 42 -0.64 6.12 -2.95
CA THR A 42 -0.98 6.24 -1.52
C THR A 42 0.12 7.02 -0.79
N PRO A 43 -0.17 7.54 0.42
CA PRO A 43 0.82 8.25 1.21
C PRO A 43 2.00 7.36 1.63
N GLU A 44 3.11 8.00 2.00
CA GLU A 44 4.24 7.30 2.61
C GLU A 44 3.77 6.50 3.82
N LEU A 45 4.20 5.22 3.90
CA LEU A 45 3.83 4.30 4.99
C LEU A 45 2.31 4.21 5.24
N ALA A 46 1.51 4.33 4.18
CA ALA A 46 0.04 4.33 4.31
C ALA A 46 -0.48 3.07 5.02
N LEU A 47 0.13 1.92 4.74
CA LEU A 47 -0.36 0.65 5.28
C LEU A 47 -0.24 0.57 6.80
N CYS A 48 0.80 1.14 7.39
CA CYS A 48 1.00 1.08 8.84
C CYS A 48 0.68 2.39 9.57
N GLY A 49 0.45 3.47 8.82
CA GLY A 49 0.32 4.80 9.39
C GLY A 49 1.69 5.43 9.70
N TYR A 50 1.76 6.74 9.69
CA TYR A 50 3.00 7.48 9.86
C TYR A 50 2.86 8.48 11.01
N PRO A 51 3.80 8.56 11.93
CA PRO A 51 5.03 7.75 12.05
C PRO A 51 4.80 6.46 12.88
N PRO A 52 5.31 5.32 12.45
CA PRO A 52 5.12 4.06 13.18
C PRO A 52 5.99 3.91 14.43
N GLU A 53 7.09 4.63 14.53
CA GLU A 53 7.98 4.66 15.71
C GLU A 53 8.40 3.26 16.19
N ASP A 54 8.17 2.95 17.47
CA ASP A 54 8.62 1.70 18.08
C ASP A 54 7.95 0.46 17.51
N LEU A 55 6.82 0.60 16.81
CA LEU A 55 6.17 -0.53 16.17
C LEU A 55 7.09 -1.22 15.16
N LEU A 56 8.00 -0.48 14.54
CA LEU A 56 8.96 -1.04 13.59
C LEU A 56 9.89 -2.08 14.20
N LEU A 57 9.98 -2.14 15.53
CA LEU A 57 10.81 -3.12 16.24
C LEU A 57 10.09 -4.45 16.50
N ARG A 58 8.82 -4.56 16.14
CA ARG A 58 8.00 -5.74 16.41
C ARG A 58 7.88 -6.64 15.19
N PRO A 59 8.36 -7.90 15.28
CA PRO A 59 8.21 -8.84 14.15
C PRO A 59 6.75 -9.08 13.75
N ASP A 60 5.83 -9.12 14.72
CA ASP A 60 4.41 -9.30 14.44
C ASP A 60 3.83 -8.17 13.59
N PHE A 61 4.30 -6.95 13.81
CA PHE A 61 3.90 -5.79 13.04
C PHE A 61 4.27 -5.95 11.56
N HIS A 62 5.48 -6.40 11.28
CA HIS A 62 5.93 -6.62 9.90
C HIS A 62 5.19 -7.77 9.23
N ARG A 63 4.88 -8.83 9.99
CA ARG A 63 4.08 -9.94 9.46
C ARG A 63 2.67 -9.49 9.11
N ALA A 64 2.06 -8.65 9.95
CA ALA A 64 0.73 -8.10 9.67
C ALA A 64 0.75 -7.21 8.43
N CYS A 65 1.79 -6.38 8.27
CA CYS A 65 1.94 -5.56 7.06
C CYS A 65 2.06 -6.44 5.81
N ALA A 66 2.86 -7.50 5.86
CA ALA A 66 3.02 -8.41 4.73
C ALA A 66 1.71 -9.10 4.36
N ARG A 67 0.94 -9.56 5.36
CA ARG A 67 -0.36 -10.19 5.11
C ARG A 67 -1.34 -9.23 4.45
N GLN A 68 -1.42 -8.01 4.94
CA GLN A 68 -2.35 -7.03 4.39
C GLN A 68 -1.92 -6.53 3.02
N LEU A 69 -0.63 -6.44 2.77
CA LEU A 69 -0.13 -6.12 1.43
C LEU A 69 -0.56 -7.18 0.43
N ALA A 70 -0.43 -8.46 0.80
CA ALA A 70 -0.88 -9.58 -0.03
C ALA A 70 -2.40 -9.55 -0.27
N ARG A 71 -3.17 -9.20 0.76
CA ARG A 71 -4.62 -9.03 0.64
C ARG A 71 -4.97 -7.90 -0.33
N ILE A 72 -4.30 -6.76 -0.22
CA ILE A 72 -4.51 -5.63 -1.14
C ILE A 72 -4.22 -6.07 -2.57
N ALA A 73 -3.13 -6.81 -2.78
CA ALA A 73 -2.79 -7.31 -4.11
C ALA A 73 -3.88 -8.21 -4.68
N ALA A 74 -4.44 -9.10 -3.85
CA ALA A 74 -5.47 -10.04 -4.29
C ALA A 74 -6.82 -9.35 -4.56
N ASP A 75 -7.17 -8.35 -3.74
CA ASP A 75 -8.52 -7.75 -3.75
C ASP A 75 -8.62 -6.46 -4.55
N ALA A 76 -7.51 -5.87 -4.96
CA ALA A 76 -7.52 -4.61 -5.72
C ALA A 76 -8.16 -4.81 -7.09
N PRO A 77 -8.83 -3.76 -7.62
CA PRO A 77 -9.45 -3.86 -8.94
C PRO A 77 -8.46 -4.22 -10.04
N ALA A 78 -8.83 -5.16 -10.91
CA ALA A 78 -8.05 -5.49 -12.09
C ALA A 78 -7.99 -4.26 -13.00
N GLY A 79 -6.88 -4.03 -13.64
CA GLY A 79 -6.71 -2.89 -14.54
C GLY A 79 -6.25 -1.60 -13.87
N LEU A 80 -6.23 -1.57 -12.54
CA LEU A 80 -5.68 -0.45 -11.78
C LEU A 80 -4.32 -0.84 -11.22
N ALA A 81 -3.32 0.00 -11.39
CA ALA A 81 -2.05 -0.15 -10.68
C ALA A 81 -2.09 0.67 -9.39
N LEU A 82 -1.56 0.10 -8.31
CA LEU A 82 -1.44 0.79 -7.02
C LEU A 82 0.01 0.91 -6.62
N LEU A 83 0.37 2.06 -6.06
CA LEU A 83 1.64 2.21 -5.38
C LEU A 83 1.34 2.38 -3.89
N VAL A 84 1.69 1.38 -3.09
CA VAL A 84 1.34 1.33 -1.66
C VAL A 84 2.58 1.53 -0.81
N GLY A 85 2.55 2.56 0.04
CA GLY A 85 3.61 2.82 1.01
C GLY A 85 3.50 1.86 2.20
N HIS A 86 4.61 1.22 2.57
CA HIS A 86 4.62 0.28 3.68
C HIS A 86 6.04 0.09 4.22
N PRO A 87 6.18 -0.38 5.48
CA PRO A 87 7.49 -0.78 5.97
C PRO A 87 7.88 -2.13 5.39
N HIS A 88 9.15 -2.32 5.13
CA HIS A 88 9.67 -3.57 4.59
C HIS A 88 10.88 -4.02 5.40
N ALA A 89 10.81 -5.22 5.95
CA ALA A 89 11.91 -5.82 6.70
C ALA A 89 12.60 -6.86 5.83
N GLN A 90 13.92 -6.74 5.69
CA GLN A 90 14.71 -7.69 4.92
C GLN A 90 16.15 -7.71 5.44
N ASP A 91 16.70 -8.89 5.69
CA ASP A 91 18.09 -9.08 6.10
C ASP A 91 18.47 -8.21 7.29
N ASP A 92 17.64 -8.23 8.34
CA ASP A 92 17.80 -7.45 9.58
C ASP A 92 17.77 -5.94 9.38
N ARG A 93 17.32 -5.48 8.21
CA ARG A 93 17.15 -4.06 7.91
C ARG A 93 15.70 -3.69 7.73
N LEU A 94 15.37 -2.46 8.11
CA LEU A 94 14.04 -1.90 7.96
C LEU A 94 14.06 -0.79 6.92
N TYR A 95 13.12 -0.85 6.00
CA TYR A 95 13.05 0.11 4.90
C TYR A 95 11.68 0.79 4.89
N ASN A 96 11.69 2.05 4.54
CA ASN A 96 10.50 2.74 4.07
C ASN A 96 10.36 2.37 2.59
N ALA A 97 9.31 1.65 2.25
CA ALA A 97 9.18 1.07 0.92
C ALA A 97 7.86 1.47 0.27
N ALA A 98 7.82 1.27 -1.03
CA ALA A 98 6.60 1.36 -1.82
C ALA A 98 6.52 0.16 -2.74
N SER A 99 5.40 -0.53 -2.76
CA SER A 99 5.18 -1.66 -3.65
C SER A 99 4.21 -1.30 -4.75
N LEU A 100 4.56 -1.66 -5.98
CA LEU A 100 3.69 -1.55 -7.14
C LEU A 100 2.87 -2.82 -7.25
N ILE A 101 1.57 -2.67 -7.20
CA ILE A 101 0.61 -3.76 -7.28
C ILE A 101 -0.16 -3.65 -8.57
N ARG A 102 -0.21 -4.75 -9.33
CA ARG A 102 -0.95 -4.81 -10.58
C ARG A 102 -1.24 -6.27 -10.93
N GLY A 103 -2.43 -6.52 -11.48
CA GLY A 103 -2.79 -7.86 -11.94
C GLY A 103 -2.83 -8.92 -10.85
N GLY A 104 -3.22 -8.54 -9.64
CA GLY A 104 -3.34 -9.46 -8.51
C GLY A 104 -2.03 -9.79 -7.81
N GLN A 105 -0.94 -9.08 -8.12
CA GLN A 105 0.39 -9.38 -7.59
C GLN A 105 1.13 -8.13 -7.18
N VAL A 106 2.05 -8.30 -6.23
CA VAL A 106 3.09 -7.29 -5.98
C VAL A 106 4.13 -7.44 -7.07
N GLU A 107 4.18 -6.49 -7.99
CA GLU A 107 5.02 -6.55 -9.17
C GLU A 107 6.45 -6.11 -8.88
N ALA A 108 6.61 -5.12 -8.02
CA ALA A 108 7.92 -4.58 -7.64
C ALA A 108 7.84 -3.91 -6.27
N THR A 109 8.95 -3.90 -5.54
CA THR A 109 9.07 -3.19 -4.27
C THR A 109 10.29 -2.30 -4.32
N TYR A 110 10.08 -1.02 -4.08
CA TYR A 110 11.13 -0.01 -4.06
C TYR A 110 11.44 0.34 -2.61
N ARG A 111 12.70 0.24 -2.23
CA ARG A 111 13.17 0.52 -0.87
C ARG A 111 13.94 1.83 -0.86
N LYS A 112 13.68 2.58 0.15
CA LYS A 112 14.32 3.88 0.33
C LYS A 112 15.52 3.78 1.27
#